data_c93fe42f87d06580c8c7477a529e003a
#
_entry.id   c93fe42f87d06580c8c7477a529e003a
#
_cell.length_a   1.000
_cell.length_b   1.000
_cell.length_c   1.000
_cell.angle_alpha   90.00
_cell.angle_beta   90.00
_cell.angle_gamma   90.00
#
_symmetry.space_group_name_H-M   'P 1'
#
loop_
_entity.id
_entity.type
_entity.pdbx_description
1 polymer ?
#
loop_
_entity_poly.entity_id
_entity_poly.type
_entity_poly.pdbx_seq_one_letter_code
_entity_poly.pdbx_strand_id
1 'polypeptide(L)'
;VSSLSKAGIPVVILGAVPEMTGYTNGTSLLGSAFGTPDFDIPRKDSEADRQPAFAVETALAEDHPGTYVYDPFPALCDDSTCSAVRDDVIRYQDETHLSVEGSLLLVDGLSATLSKAASGASAAVSPSSAGSALPPQ
;
A
#
# COMPACT_ATOMS: atom_id res chain seq x y z
N VAL A 1 9.50 3.18 13.27
CA VAL A 1 9.86 4.12 12.19
C VAL A 1 11.07 4.96 12.62
N SER A 2 11.01 5.72 13.73
CA SER A 2 12.04 6.68 14.15
C SER A 2 13.48 6.11 14.20
N SER A 3 13.67 4.88 14.70
CA SER A 3 15.00 4.26 14.75
C SER A 3 15.56 3.92 13.38
N LEU A 4 14.70 3.47 12.46
CA LEU A 4 15.07 3.15 11.08
C LEU A 4 15.40 4.42 10.29
N SER A 5 14.58 5.45 10.42
CA SER A 5 14.81 6.75 9.78
C SER A 5 16.13 7.36 10.23
N LYS A 6 16.44 7.33 11.54
CA LYS A 6 17.75 7.80 12.08
C LYS A 6 18.93 6.99 11.56
N ALA A 7 18.74 5.72 11.24
CA ALA A 7 19.76 4.87 10.66
C ALA A 7 19.87 5.01 9.12
N GLY A 8 19.09 5.88 8.50
CA GLY A 8 19.05 6.05 7.05
C GLY A 8 18.41 4.87 6.30
N ILE A 9 17.66 4.03 7.01
CA ILE A 9 16.97 2.87 6.42
C ILE A 9 15.60 3.31 5.95
N PRO A 10 15.30 3.22 4.63
CA PRO A 10 14.00 3.60 4.12
C PRO A 10 12.90 2.66 4.62
N VAL A 11 11.73 3.21 4.86
CA VAL A 11 10.55 2.48 5.35
C VAL A 11 9.41 2.67 4.35
N VAL A 12 8.76 1.57 3.98
CA VAL A 12 7.49 1.61 3.26
C VAL A 12 6.40 1.07 4.18
N ILE A 13 5.40 1.89 4.45
CA ILE A 13 4.19 1.51 5.17
C ILE A 13 3.18 1.07 4.12
N LEU A 14 2.73 -0.18 4.21
CA LEU A 14 1.60 -0.66 3.43
C LEU A 14 0.31 -0.26 4.16
N GLY A 15 -0.46 0.63 3.56
CA GLY A 15 -1.75 1.06 4.09
C GLY A 15 -2.78 -0.07 4.11
N ALA A 16 -3.80 0.09 4.95
CA ALA A 16 -4.87 -0.89 5.05
C ALA A 16 -5.60 -1.06 3.72
N VAL A 17 -5.91 -2.32 3.36
CA VAL A 17 -6.79 -2.64 2.24
C VAL A 17 -8.25 -2.30 2.62
N PRO A 18 -9.15 -2.06 1.63
CA PRO A 18 -10.58 -1.94 1.89
C PRO A 18 -11.12 -3.15 2.67
N GLU A 19 -11.89 -2.91 3.72
CA GLU A 19 -12.58 -3.98 4.44
C GLU A 19 -13.90 -4.30 3.72
N MET A 20 -14.05 -5.55 3.27
CA MET A 20 -15.21 -6.03 2.52
C MET A 20 -16.29 -6.55 3.44
N THR A 21 -16.86 -5.67 4.28
CA THR A 21 -17.87 -6.03 5.29
C THR A 21 -19.03 -6.83 4.68
N GLY A 22 -19.30 -8.00 5.22
CA GLY A 22 -20.33 -8.92 4.77
C GLY A 22 -19.88 -9.91 3.68
N TYR A 23 -18.65 -9.78 3.17
CA TYR A 23 -18.11 -10.74 2.22
C TYR A 23 -17.63 -12.01 2.93
N THR A 24 -18.12 -13.16 2.45
CA THR A 24 -17.65 -14.48 2.90
C THR A 24 -17.31 -15.34 1.70
N ASN A 25 -16.21 -16.05 1.76
CA ASN A 25 -15.73 -16.94 0.69
C ASN A 25 -16.72 -18.11 0.41
N GLY A 26 -17.67 -18.38 1.30
CA GLY A 26 -18.75 -19.38 1.10
C GLY A 26 -19.70 -19.05 -0.06
N THR A 27 -19.80 -17.78 -0.47
CA THR A 27 -20.56 -17.38 -1.65
C THR A 27 -19.90 -17.82 -2.96
N SER A 28 -18.58 -17.98 -2.96
CA SER A 28 -17.83 -18.39 -4.15
C SER A 28 -17.97 -19.87 -4.52
N LEU A 29 -18.28 -20.76 -3.57
CA LEU A 29 -18.49 -22.20 -3.85
C LEU A 29 -19.76 -22.47 -4.68
N LEU A 30 -20.82 -21.67 -4.51
CA LEU A 30 -22.00 -21.71 -5.36
C LEU A 30 -21.76 -20.94 -6.68
N GLY A 31 -20.92 -19.93 -6.67
CA GLY A 31 -20.54 -19.14 -7.83
C GLY A 31 -19.79 -19.94 -8.89
N SER A 32 -18.99 -20.95 -8.51
CA SER A 32 -18.24 -21.78 -9.47
C SER A 32 -19.13 -22.59 -10.44
N ALA A 33 -20.41 -22.77 -10.11
CA ALA A 33 -21.38 -23.45 -10.96
C ALA A 33 -22.20 -22.48 -11.84
N PHE A 34 -22.32 -21.20 -11.46
CA PHE A 34 -23.21 -20.20 -12.07
C PHE A 34 -22.54 -18.85 -12.35
N GLY A 35 -21.22 -18.74 -12.20
CA GLY A 35 -20.48 -17.48 -12.14
C GLY A 35 -20.51 -16.89 -10.72
N THR A 36 -19.40 -16.32 -10.29
CA THR A 36 -19.32 -15.68 -8.97
C THR A 36 -19.89 -14.27 -9.10
N PRO A 37 -20.99 -13.91 -8.41
CA PRO A 37 -21.51 -12.56 -8.49
C PRO A 37 -20.49 -11.55 -7.97
N ASP A 38 -20.41 -10.39 -8.60
CA ASP A 38 -19.60 -9.29 -8.12
C ASP A 38 -20.04 -8.90 -6.70
N PHE A 39 -19.08 -8.59 -5.86
CA PHE A 39 -19.30 -8.10 -4.51
C PHE A 39 -18.59 -6.77 -4.34
N ASP A 40 -19.37 -5.71 -4.29
CA ASP A 40 -18.92 -4.34 -4.23
C ASP A 40 -19.41 -3.64 -2.96
N ILE A 41 -18.56 -2.80 -2.40
CA ILE A 41 -18.92 -1.82 -1.36
C ILE A 41 -18.67 -0.40 -1.85
N PRO A 42 -19.41 0.61 -1.38
CA PRO A 42 -19.15 1.99 -1.75
C PRO A 42 -17.74 2.43 -1.32
N ARG A 43 -16.95 2.94 -2.25
CA ARG A 43 -15.59 3.42 -1.96
C ARG A 43 -15.54 4.46 -0.84
N LYS A 44 -16.50 5.40 -0.84
CA LYS A 44 -16.59 6.47 0.17
C LYS A 44 -16.70 5.93 1.61
N ASP A 45 -17.43 4.81 1.79
CA ASP A 45 -17.64 4.22 3.11
C ASP A 45 -16.33 3.56 3.58
N SER A 46 -15.68 2.81 2.70
CA SER A 46 -14.36 2.21 2.96
C SER A 46 -13.27 3.26 3.21
N GLU A 47 -13.29 4.38 2.49
CA GLU A 47 -12.36 5.49 2.74
C GLU A 47 -12.61 6.14 4.11
N ALA A 48 -13.86 6.30 4.53
CA ALA A 48 -14.21 6.83 5.84
C ALA A 48 -13.72 5.92 6.97
N ASP A 49 -13.90 4.60 6.81
CA ASP A 49 -13.51 3.61 7.82
C ASP A 49 -11.98 3.57 8.02
N ARG A 50 -11.19 3.67 6.94
CA ARG A 50 -9.72 3.66 7.04
C ARG A 50 -9.11 4.99 7.48
N GLN A 51 -9.87 6.11 7.37
CA GLN A 51 -9.33 7.46 7.55
C GLN A 51 -8.51 7.67 8.83
N PRO A 52 -8.90 7.15 10.02
CA PRO A 52 -8.10 7.32 11.23
C PRO A 52 -6.72 6.67 11.13
N ALA A 53 -6.62 5.47 10.57
CA ALA A 53 -5.35 4.77 10.38
C ALA A 53 -4.48 5.46 9.32
N PHE A 54 -5.08 5.81 8.19
CA PHE A 54 -4.37 6.45 7.08
C PHE A 54 -3.81 7.83 7.46
N ALA A 55 -4.51 8.59 8.30
CA ALA A 55 -3.99 9.85 8.84
C ALA A 55 -2.72 9.65 9.69
N VAL A 56 -2.67 8.60 10.51
CA VAL A 56 -1.47 8.26 11.30
C VAL A 56 -0.31 7.81 10.40
N GLU A 57 -0.59 6.98 9.41
CA GLU A 57 0.41 6.49 8.45
C GLU A 57 1.04 7.65 7.66
N THR A 58 0.20 8.60 7.19
CA THR A 58 0.64 9.79 6.47
C THR A 58 1.47 10.71 7.36
N ALA A 59 1.02 10.98 8.59
CA ALA A 59 1.77 11.77 9.55
C ALA A 59 3.14 11.15 9.88
N LEU A 60 3.22 9.82 10.01
CA LEU A 60 4.48 9.12 10.19
C LEU A 60 5.44 9.30 9.01
N ALA A 61 4.92 9.32 7.78
CA ALA A 61 5.74 9.56 6.60
C ALA A 61 6.22 11.02 6.51
N GLU A 62 5.39 11.98 6.91
CA GLU A 62 5.74 13.40 6.96
C GLU A 62 6.80 13.70 8.03
N ASP A 63 6.67 13.09 9.22
CA ASP A 63 7.56 13.32 10.36
C ASP A 63 8.90 12.58 10.25
N HIS A 64 9.00 11.57 9.38
CA HIS A 64 10.17 10.70 9.27
C HIS A 64 10.71 10.63 7.84
N PRO A 65 11.73 11.43 7.47
CA PRO A 65 12.37 11.38 6.16
C PRO A 65 12.79 9.95 5.77
N GLY A 66 12.53 9.57 4.51
CA GLY A 66 12.78 8.22 4.03
C GLY A 66 11.65 7.23 4.33
N THR A 67 10.52 7.70 4.87
CA THR A 67 9.31 6.91 5.05
C THR A 67 8.32 7.22 3.93
N TYR A 68 7.71 6.20 3.39
CA TYR A 68 6.75 6.26 2.28
C TYR A 68 5.50 5.47 2.65
N VAL A 69 4.33 5.93 2.23
CA VAL A 69 3.07 5.18 2.35
C VAL A 69 2.70 4.66 0.97
N TYR A 70 2.42 3.38 0.86
CA TYR A 70 1.76 2.79 -0.29
C TYR A 70 0.26 2.64 0.00
N ASP A 71 -0.56 3.34 -0.79
CA ASP A 71 -2.03 3.25 -0.71
C ASP A 71 -2.53 2.15 -1.66
N PRO A 72 -3.15 1.06 -1.14
CA PRO A 72 -3.68 -0.02 -1.96
C PRO A 72 -5.03 0.31 -2.63
N PHE A 73 -5.72 1.36 -2.22
CA PHE A 73 -7.06 1.68 -2.72
C PHE A 73 -7.14 1.88 -4.23
N PRO A 74 -6.20 2.58 -4.90
CA PRO A 74 -6.24 2.72 -6.36
C PRO A 74 -6.15 1.40 -7.14
N ALA A 75 -5.59 0.35 -6.54
CA ALA A 75 -5.49 -0.97 -7.16
C ALA A 75 -6.74 -1.85 -6.92
N LEU A 76 -7.47 -1.60 -5.84
CA LEU A 76 -8.58 -2.44 -5.39
C LEU A 76 -9.95 -1.81 -5.62
N CYS A 77 -10.01 -0.49 -5.83
CA CYS A 77 -11.22 0.30 -6.00
C CYS A 77 -11.18 1.06 -7.33
N ASP A 78 -12.35 1.27 -7.92
CA ASP A 78 -12.57 2.30 -8.94
C ASP A 78 -13.02 3.61 -8.29
N ASP A 79 -13.57 4.55 -9.10
CA ASP A 79 -14.00 5.86 -8.60
C ASP A 79 -15.19 5.80 -7.62
N SER A 80 -15.95 4.71 -7.64
CA SER A 80 -17.22 4.57 -6.92
C SER A 80 -17.26 3.40 -5.93
N THR A 81 -16.58 2.31 -6.23
CA THR A 81 -16.67 1.06 -5.48
C THR A 81 -15.31 0.41 -5.24
N CYS A 82 -15.23 -0.40 -4.17
CA CYS A 82 -14.17 -1.37 -3.92
C CYS A 82 -14.77 -2.77 -4.06
N SER A 83 -14.05 -3.70 -4.70
CA SER A 83 -14.62 -4.99 -5.10
C SER A 83 -13.88 -6.16 -4.49
N ALA A 84 -14.61 -7.04 -3.82
CA ALA A 84 -14.09 -8.34 -3.37
C ALA A 84 -14.09 -9.39 -4.50
N VAL A 85 -15.06 -9.29 -5.40
CA VAL A 85 -15.13 -10.10 -6.62
C VAL A 85 -15.48 -9.17 -7.77
N ARG A 86 -14.75 -9.27 -8.88
CA ARG A 86 -15.05 -8.53 -10.11
C ARG A 86 -14.56 -9.30 -11.32
N ASP A 87 -15.40 -9.39 -12.36
CA ASP A 87 -15.09 -10.08 -13.61
C ASP A 87 -14.63 -11.54 -13.37
N ASP A 88 -15.33 -12.28 -12.49
CA ASP A 88 -15.00 -13.62 -12.05
C ASP A 88 -13.65 -13.77 -11.31
N VAL A 89 -12.98 -12.66 -11.00
CA VAL A 89 -11.75 -12.66 -10.20
C VAL A 89 -12.08 -12.45 -8.72
N ILE A 90 -11.78 -13.43 -7.90
CA ILE A 90 -11.92 -13.35 -6.43
C ILE A 90 -10.69 -12.63 -5.90
N ARG A 91 -10.85 -11.40 -5.40
CA ARG A 91 -9.77 -10.56 -4.88
C ARG A 91 -9.55 -10.72 -3.38
N TYR A 92 -10.55 -11.23 -2.66
CA TYR A 92 -10.51 -11.40 -1.21
C TYR A 92 -10.82 -12.83 -0.80
N GLN A 93 -10.19 -13.30 0.26
CA GLN A 93 -10.49 -14.60 0.90
C GLN A 93 -11.63 -14.47 1.92
N ASP A 94 -11.69 -13.33 2.59
CA ASP A 94 -12.69 -12.93 3.57
C ASP A 94 -12.80 -11.41 3.60
N GLU A 95 -13.45 -10.84 4.61
CA GLU A 95 -13.67 -9.39 4.70
C GLU A 95 -12.39 -8.55 4.71
N THR A 96 -11.25 -9.10 5.16
CA THR A 96 -10.02 -8.34 5.43
C THR A 96 -8.77 -8.86 4.73
N HIS A 97 -8.78 -10.10 4.25
CA HIS A 97 -7.62 -10.75 3.65
C HIS A 97 -7.75 -10.86 2.14
N LEU A 98 -6.75 -10.36 1.44
CA LEU A 98 -6.67 -10.53 -0.01
C LEU A 98 -6.42 -11.99 -0.37
N SER A 99 -6.96 -12.41 -1.52
CA SER A 99 -6.54 -13.62 -2.21
C SER A 99 -5.16 -13.42 -2.85
N VAL A 100 -4.63 -14.47 -3.46
CA VAL A 100 -3.41 -14.36 -4.28
C VAL A 100 -3.64 -13.39 -5.43
N GLU A 101 -4.75 -13.53 -6.15
CA GLU A 101 -5.15 -12.68 -7.27
C GLU A 101 -5.31 -11.22 -6.85
N GLY A 102 -5.96 -10.96 -5.71
CA GLY A 102 -6.08 -9.63 -5.14
C GLY A 102 -4.73 -9.03 -4.76
N SER A 103 -3.83 -9.83 -4.17
CA SER A 103 -2.48 -9.39 -3.82
C SER A 103 -1.63 -9.04 -5.05
N LEU A 104 -1.81 -9.74 -6.17
CA LEU A 104 -1.10 -9.45 -7.41
C LEU A 104 -1.47 -8.08 -8.00
N LEU A 105 -2.66 -7.55 -7.73
CA LEU A 105 -3.04 -6.20 -8.15
C LEU A 105 -2.19 -5.10 -7.49
N LEU A 106 -1.56 -5.37 -6.35
CA LEU A 106 -0.74 -4.40 -5.63
C LEU A 106 0.70 -4.33 -6.15
N VAL A 107 1.16 -5.31 -6.93
CA VAL A 107 2.58 -5.50 -7.28
C VAL A 107 3.19 -4.28 -7.94
N ASP A 108 2.54 -3.71 -8.95
CA ASP A 108 3.11 -2.60 -9.71
C ASP A 108 3.26 -1.35 -8.85
N GLY A 109 2.22 -0.96 -8.12
CA GLY A 109 2.23 0.21 -7.25
C GLY A 109 3.20 0.06 -6.07
N LEU A 110 3.22 -1.12 -5.45
CA LEU A 110 4.15 -1.41 -4.35
C LEU A 110 5.59 -1.43 -4.84
N SER A 111 5.87 -2.03 -6.01
CA SER A 111 7.20 -2.05 -6.62
C SER A 111 7.70 -0.64 -6.95
N ALA A 112 6.83 0.23 -7.47
CA ALA A 112 7.16 1.63 -7.73
C ALA A 112 7.49 2.38 -6.42
N THR A 113 6.73 2.15 -5.35
CA THR A 113 6.97 2.76 -4.03
C THR A 113 8.28 2.27 -3.42
N LEU A 114 8.57 0.97 -3.50
CA LEU A 114 9.83 0.39 -3.03
C LEU A 114 11.04 0.94 -3.81
N SER A 115 10.92 1.08 -5.13
CA SER A 115 11.95 1.65 -5.99
C SER A 115 12.23 3.11 -5.63
N LYS A 116 11.18 3.90 -5.36
CA LYS A 116 11.32 5.29 -4.89
C LYS A 116 12.03 5.34 -3.53
N ALA A 117 11.67 4.47 -2.60
CA ALA A 117 12.29 4.39 -1.29
C ALA A 117 13.79 4.04 -1.39
N ALA A 118 14.15 3.05 -2.21
CA ALA A 118 15.53 2.66 -2.43
C ALA A 118 16.37 3.77 -3.07
N SER A 119 15.82 4.50 -4.05
CA SER A 119 16.49 5.61 -4.71
C SER A 119 16.72 6.80 -3.76
N GLY A 120 15.74 7.09 -2.89
CA GLY A 120 15.86 8.14 -1.86
C GLY A 120 16.97 7.84 -0.85
N ALA A 121 17.14 6.58 -0.45
CA ALA A 121 18.22 6.16 0.44
C ALA A 121 19.60 6.34 -0.21
N SER A 122 19.74 6.02 -1.50
CA SER A 122 21.01 6.18 -2.23
C SER A 122 21.44 7.64 -2.34
N ALA A 123 20.50 8.56 -2.48
CA ALA A 123 20.79 10.00 -2.55
C ALA A 123 21.26 10.57 -1.21
N ALA A 124 20.79 10.02 -0.09
CA ALA A 124 21.15 10.46 1.26
C ALA A 124 22.56 10.02 1.70
N VAL A 125 23.13 9.00 1.06
CA VAL A 125 24.46 8.41 1.40
C VAL A 125 25.61 8.98 0.55
N SER A 126 25.38 9.95 -0.34
CA SER A 126 26.47 10.59 -1.09
C SER A 126 27.39 11.33 -0.14
N PRO A 127 28.69 10.93 0.02
CA PRO A 127 29.60 11.61 0.91
C PRO A 127 29.84 13.03 0.37
N SER A 128 29.58 14.02 1.20
CA SER A 128 30.04 15.38 0.99
C SER A 128 31.56 15.33 0.80
N SER A 129 32.03 15.56 -0.41
CA SER A 129 33.45 15.74 -0.70
C SER A 129 33.91 17.04 -0.03
N ALA A 130 34.23 16.94 1.26
CA ALA A 130 34.96 17.98 1.95
C ALA A 130 36.36 18.07 1.31
N GLY A 131 36.52 19.00 0.39
CA GLY A 131 37.81 19.38 -0.18
C GLY A 131 38.71 19.87 0.93
N SER A 132 39.65 19.03 1.34
CA SER A 132 40.80 19.45 2.15
C SER A 132 41.74 20.26 1.28
N ALA A 133 41.59 21.58 1.30
CA ALA A 133 42.62 22.47 0.79
C ALA A 133 43.79 22.49 1.80
N LEU A 134 44.91 21.89 1.43
CA LEU A 134 46.18 22.11 2.14
C LEU A 134 46.63 23.55 1.93
N PRO A 135 47.13 24.26 2.98
CA PRO A 135 47.75 25.57 2.80
C PRO A 135 49.13 25.41 2.15
N PRO A 136 49.58 26.39 1.31
CA PRO A 136 50.91 26.38 0.72
C PRO A 136 51.98 26.74 1.79
N GLN A 137 53.10 26.02 1.76
CA GLN A 137 54.31 26.37 2.50
C GLN A 137 55.10 27.47 1.80
#